data_172abbb1fb4a0d6be316eedb4c57b054
#
_entry.id   172abbb1fb4a0d6be316eedb4c57b054
#
_cell.length_a   1.000
_cell.length_b   1.000
_cell.length_c   1.000
_cell.angle_alpha   90.00
_cell.angle_beta   90.00
_cell.angle_gamma   90.00
#
_symmetry.space_group_name_H-M   'P 1'
#
loop_
_entity.id
_entity.type
_entity.pdbx_description
1 polymer ?
#
loop_
_entity_poly.entity_id
_entity_poly.type
_entity_poly.pdbx_seq_one_letter_code
_entity_poly.pdbx_strand_id
1 'polypeptide(L)'
;KSLILSSFFYLFVLFFSVQFATAQKLVNASEVTTSLLKETFDNAYIEVLEVKDTYIKIKNTYSVYLDIDDNKRFVTFSSVYNLVDGASKKDALELVNKLNAEVALIKVYYSESTNTITYFYYFWTEGGFTQKSLISSLRLYKTALDLSLDKDTGKLIK
;
A
#
# COMPACT_ATOMS: atom_id res chain seq x y z
N LYS A 1 -13.74 -1.11 -57.85
CA LYS A 1 -14.13 -2.15 -56.86
C LYS A 1 -13.09 -2.34 -55.78
N SER A 2 -11.77 -2.11 -56.00
CA SER A 2 -10.72 -2.32 -54.97
C SER A 2 -10.71 -1.24 -53.85
N LEU A 3 -11.05 -0.01 -54.14
CA LEU A 3 -11.08 1.12 -53.20
C LEU A 3 -12.15 0.95 -52.10
N ILE A 4 -13.32 0.41 -52.44
CA ILE A 4 -14.41 0.19 -51.52
C ILE A 4 -14.06 -0.96 -50.52
N LEU A 5 -13.40 -2.01 -50.99
CA LEU A 5 -12.96 -3.13 -50.18
C LEU A 5 -11.87 -2.70 -49.20
N SER A 6 -10.94 -1.84 -49.61
CA SER A 6 -9.89 -1.28 -48.77
C SER A 6 -10.47 -0.39 -47.66
N SER A 7 -11.46 0.44 -48.00
CA SER A 7 -12.10 1.32 -47.00
C SER A 7 -12.86 0.51 -45.92
N PHE A 8 -13.53 -0.59 -46.32
CA PHE A 8 -14.22 -1.47 -45.37
C PHE A 8 -13.26 -2.21 -44.43
N PHE A 9 -12.08 -2.58 -44.96
CA PHE A 9 -11.05 -3.24 -44.15
C PHE A 9 -10.46 -2.28 -43.08
N TYR A 10 -10.19 -1.03 -43.42
CA TYR A 10 -9.72 -0.01 -42.47
C TYR A 10 -10.77 0.29 -41.38
N LEU A 11 -12.04 0.37 -41.76
CA LEU A 11 -13.14 0.59 -40.81
C LEU A 11 -13.29 -0.59 -39.84
N PHE A 12 -13.12 -1.83 -40.34
CA PHE A 12 -13.18 -3.03 -39.54
C PHE A 12 -12.01 -3.15 -38.54
N VAL A 13 -10.78 -2.78 -38.94
CA VAL A 13 -9.62 -2.75 -38.06
C VAL A 13 -9.74 -1.67 -36.98
N LEU A 14 -10.31 -0.50 -37.30
CA LEU A 14 -10.59 0.55 -36.32
C LEU A 14 -11.66 0.13 -35.30
N PHE A 15 -12.69 -0.63 -35.69
CA PHE A 15 -13.70 -1.14 -34.79
C PHE A 15 -13.15 -2.21 -33.81
N PHE A 16 -12.20 -3.03 -34.23
CA PHE A 16 -11.58 -4.05 -33.38
C PHE A 16 -10.55 -3.48 -32.41
N SER A 17 -9.91 -2.37 -32.70
CA SER A 17 -8.90 -1.73 -31.82
C SER A 17 -9.51 -1.02 -30.62
N VAL A 18 -10.82 -0.76 -30.58
CA VAL A 18 -11.50 -0.05 -29.48
C VAL A 18 -11.92 -1.01 -28.34
N GLN A 19 -11.84 -2.32 -28.53
CA GLN A 19 -12.42 -3.29 -27.58
C GLN A 19 -11.49 -3.73 -26.43
N PHE A 20 -10.23 -3.26 -26.36
CA PHE A 20 -9.28 -3.73 -25.33
C PHE A 20 -8.94 -2.72 -24.22
N ALA A 21 -9.66 -1.61 -24.13
CA ALA A 21 -9.61 -0.79 -22.93
C ALA A 21 -10.49 -1.44 -21.85
N THR A 22 -10.00 -2.51 -21.21
CA THR A 22 -10.62 -3.01 -19.97
C THR A 22 -10.47 -1.90 -18.93
N ALA A 23 -11.52 -1.10 -18.78
CA ALA A 23 -11.61 -0.15 -17.68
C ALA A 23 -11.41 -0.92 -16.38
N GLN A 24 -10.39 -0.58 -15.60
CA GLN A 24 -10.19 -1.22 -14.30
C GLN A 24 -11.43 -0.99 -13.45
N LYS A 25 -11.98 -2.09 -12.89
CA LYS A 25 -13.14 -2.00 -12.02
C LYS A 25 -12.84 -1.08 -10.84
N LEU A 26 -13.67 -0.06 -10.67
CA LEU A 26 -13.64 0.78 -9.48
C LEU A 26 -14.22 -0.01 -8.31
N VAL A 27 -13.54 -0.02 -7.19
CA VAL A 27 -13.98 -0.57 -5.92
C VAL A 27 -14.47 0.57 -5.06
N ASN A 28 -15.73 0.50 -4.59
CA ASN A 28 -16.26 1.49 -3.67
C ASN A 28 -15.80 1.23 -2.24
N ALA A 29 -15.76 2.26 -1.39
CA ALA A 29 -15.38 2.13 0.01
C ALA A 29 -16.19 1.04 0.75
N SER A 30 -17.49 0.94 0.51
CA SER A 30 -18.38 -0.07 1.13
C SER A 30 -17.99 -1.51 0.78
N GLU A 31 -17.34 -1.73 -0.36
CA GLU A 31 -16.91 -3.07 -0.83
C GLU A 31 -15.58 -3.51 -0.18
N VAL A 32 -14.89 -2.63 0.55
CA VAL A 32 -13.62 -2.95 1.19
C VAL A 32 -13.84 -3.96 2.30
N THR A 33 -13.21 -5.13 2.14
CA THR A 33 -13.21 -6.24 3.10
C THR A 33 -11.83 -6.90 3.14
N THR A 34 -11.53 -7.63 4.18
CA THR A 34 -10.30 -8.42 4.28
C THR A 34 -10.20 -9.49 3.19
N SER A 35 -11.34 -10.05 2.76
CA SER A 35 -11.39 -10.99 1.62
C SER A 35 -11.01 -10.31 0.30
N LEU A 36 -11.50 -9.08 0.04
CA LEU A 36 -11.11 -8.31 -1.14
C LEU A 36 -9.62 -7.95 -1.11
N LEU A 37 -9.11 -7.52 0.04
CA LEU A 37 -7.67 -7.25 0.19
C LEU A 37 -6.85 -8.51 -0.09
N LYS A 38 -7.23 -9.65 0.53
CA LYS A 38 -6.55 -10.93 0.29
C LYS A 38 -6.53 -11.28 -1.19
N GLU A 39 -7.68 -11.29 -1.87
CA GLU A 39 -7.77 -11.58 -3.30
C GLU A 39 -6.88 -10.63 -4.12
N THR A 40 -6.89 -9.34 -3.79
CA THR A 40 -6.07 -8.34 -4.48
C THR A 40 -4.58 -8.64 -4.37
N PHE A 41 -4.10 -9.02 -3.18
CA PHE A 41 -2.68 -9.32 -2.96
C PHE A 41 -2.28 -10.69 -3.52
N ASP A 42 -3.13 -11.71 -3.42
CA ASP A 42 -2.92 -13.02 -4.05
C ASP A 42 -2.77 -12.87 -5.58
N ASN A 43 -3.66 -12.09 -6.22
CA ASN A 43 -3.60 -11.80 -7.66
C ASN A 43 -2.35 -11.00 -8.07
N ALA A 44 -1.74 -10.27 -7.14
CA ALA A 44 -0.49 -9.57 -7.33
C ALA A 44 0.75 -10.39 -6.96
N TYR A 45 0.58 -11.68 -6.62
CA TYR A 45 1.64 -12.60 -6.15
C TYR A 45 2.37 -12.10 -4.90
N ILE A 46 1.63 -11.43 -4.00
CA ILE A 46 2.12 -10.98 -2.71
C ILE A 46 1.61 -11.95 -1.64
N GLU A 47 2.52 -12.50 -0.86
CA GLU A 47 2.21 -13.48 0.18
C GLU A 47 1.32 -12.88 1.29
N VAL A 48 0.15 -13.49 1.52
CA VAL A 48 -0.74 -13.15 2.63
C VAL A 48 -0.45 -14.08 3.81
N LEU A 49 0.09 -13.53 4.90
CA LEU A 49 0.51 -14.28 6.08
C LEU A 49 -0.64 -14.55 7.04
N GLU A 50 -1.58 -13.62 7.15
CA GLU A 50 -2.70 -13.69 8.09
C GLU A 50 -3.90 -12.91 7.56
N VAL A 51 -5.11 -13.40 7.88
CA VAL A 51 -6.38 -12.72 7.61
C VAL A 51 -7.22 -12.75 8.89
N LYS A 52 -7.65 -11.58 9.33
CA LYS A 52 -8.57 -11.39 10.48
C LYS A 52 -9.81 -10.60 10.02
N ASP A 53 -10.73 -10.33 10.92
CA ASP A 53 -11.98 -9.65 10.59
C ASP A 53 -11.76 -8.22 10.12
N THR A 54 -10.77 -7.50 10.69
CA THR A 54 -10.52 -6.07 10.43
C THR A 54 -9.21 -5.80 9.69
N TYR A 55 -8.30 -6.78 9.60
CA TYR A 55 -7.02 -6.58 8.93
C TYR A 55 -6.51 -7.83 8.21
N ILE A 56 -5.55 -7.63 7.35
CA ILE A 56 -4.66 -8.67 6.83
C ILE A 56 -3.21 -8.33 7.12
N LYS A 57 -2.36 -9.37 7.19
CA LYS A 57 -0.90 -9.21 7.24
C LYS A 57 -0.29 -9.82 5.99
N ILE A 58 0.57 -9.08 5.33
CA ILE A 58 1.25 -9.53 4.11
C ILE A 58 2.77 -9.52 4.29
N LYS A 59 3.47 -10.23 3.40
CA LYS A 59 4.93 -10.20 3.26
C LYS A 59 5.29 -9.61 1.91
N ASN A 60 5.87 -8.40 1.92
CA ASN A 60 6.42 -7.74 0.74
C ASN A 60 7.76 -7.09 1.11
N THR A 61 8.83 -7.87 1.12
CA THR A 61 10.13 -7.56 1.75
C THR A 61 9.99 -7.43 3.27
N TYR A 62 9.07 -6.57 3.72
CA TYR A 62 8.71 -6.35 5.13
C TYR A 62 7.36 -7.00 5.44
N SER A 63 7.10 -7.24 6.72
CA SER A 63 5.75 -7.56 7.19
C SER A 63 4.94 -6.26 7.26
N VAL A 64 3.80 -6.22 6.58
CA VAL A 64 2.91 -5.08 6.55
C VAL A 64 1.51 -5.50 6.99
N TYR A 65 0.96 -4.81 7.97
CA TYR A 65 -0.45 -4.91 8.33
C TYR A 65 -1.26 -3.94 7.47
N LEU A 66 -2.42 -4.39 7.05
CA LEU A 66 -3.40 -3.58 6.32
C LEU A 66 -4.69 -3.60 7.13
N ASP A 67 -4.90 -2.56 7.91
CA ASP A 67 -6.06 -2.40 8.78
C ASP A 67 -7.15 -1.57 8.08
N ILE A 68 -8.37 -2.08 8.06
CA ILE A 68 -9.53 -1.41 7.47
C ILE A 68 -10.15 -0.49 8.53
N ASP A 69 -10.28 0.81 8.24
CA ASP A 69 -11.03 1.75 9.08
C ASP A 69 -12.48 1.30 9.27
N ASP A 70 -13.04 1.44 10.46
CA ASP A 70 -14.41 1.01 10.80
C ASP A 70 -15.45 1.61 9.85
N ASN A 71 -15.25 2.85 9.40
CA ASN A 71 -16.10 3.52 8.41
C ASN A 71 -15.65 3.28 6.97
N LYS A 72 -14.63 2.45 6.75
CA LYS A 72 -14.08 2.10 5.44
C LYS A 72 -13.62 3.29 4.61
N ARG A 73 -13.20 4.39 5.25
CA ARG A 73 -12.68 5.59 4.57
C ARG A 73 -11.25 5.44 4.08
N PHE A 74 -10.49 4.57 4.73
CA PHE A 74 -9.11 4.27 4.37
C PHE A 74 -8.69 2.86 4.82
N VAL A 75 -7.59 2.39 4.24
CA VAL A 75 -6.82 1.23 4.72
C VAL A 75 -5.49 1.76 5.22
N THR A 76 -5.14 1.44 6.47
CA THR A 76 -3.85 1.80 7.05
C THR A 76 -2.83 0.72 6.72
N PHE A 77 -1.73 1.07 6.08
CA PHE A 77 -0.56 0.21 5.96
C PHE A 77 0.36 0.49 7.13
N SER A 78 0.79 -0.54 7.87
CA SER A 78 1.69 -0.34 9.00
C SER A 78 2.75 -1.44 9.12
N SER A 79 3.92 -1.04 9.60
CA SER A 79 5.01 -1.93 9.97
C SER A 79 5.54 -1.54 11.35
N VAL A 80 5.73 -2.53 12.22
CA VAL A 80 6.13 -2.34 13.61
C VAL A 80 7.50 -2.97 13.83
N TYR A 81 8.39 -2.20 14.44
CA TYR A 81 9.74 -2.63 14.78
C TYR A 81 10.04 -2.39 16.25
N ASN A 82 10.72 -3.34 16.87
CA ASN A 82 11.21 -3.17 18.22
C ASN A 82 12.43 -2.24 18.22
N LEU A 83 12.63 -1.51 19.31
CA LEU A 83 13.90 -0.86 19.55
C LEU A 83 14.96 -1.90 19.96
N VAL A 84 16.21 -1.60 19.65
CA VAL A 84 17.36 -2.39 20.17
C VAL A 84 17.48 -2.24 21.67
N ASP A 85 18.06 -3.23 22.31
CA ASP A 85 18.25 -3.22 23.76
C ASP A 85 19.15 -2.06 24.18
N GLY A 86 18.72 -1.28 25.17
CA GLY A 86 19.45 -0.10 25.65
C GLY A 86 19.13 1.21 24.90
N ALA A 87 18.34 1.18 23.81
CA ALA A 87 17.87 2.41 23.18
C ALA A 87 16.99 3.22 24.14
N SER A 88 17.28 4.52 24.27
CA SER A 88 16.49 5.37 25.17
C SER A 88 15.24 5.91 24.49
N LYS A 89 14.23 6.26 25.28
CA LYS A 89 13.05 6.99 24.82
C LYS A 89 13.44 8.28 24.08
N LYS A 90 14.48 8.97 24.54
CA LYS A 90 14.95 10.19 23.91
C LYS A 90 15.44 9.92 22.48
N ASP A 91 16.29 8.90 22.29
CA ASP A 91 16.79 8.54 20.97
C ASP A 91 15.66 8.13 20.02
N ALA A 92 14.68 7.37 20.54
CA ALA A 92 13.51 6.98 19.77
C ALA A 92 12.69 8.20 19.31
N LEU A 93 12.46 9.18 20.19
CA LEU A 93 11.71 10.41 19.84
C LEU A 93 12.49 11.30 18.87
N GLU A 94 13.82 11.39 19.00
CA GLU A 94 14.68 12.13 18.06
C GLU A 94 14.61 11.48 16.67
N LEU A 95 14.69 10.14 16.58
CA LEU A 95 14.52 9.42 15.32
C LEU A 95 13.13 9.66 14.70
N VAL A 96 12.07 9.52 15.48
CA VAL A 96 10.68 9.76 15.02
C VAL A 96 10.52 11.19 14.47
N ASN A 97 11.02 12.20 15.18
CA ASN A 97 10.96 13.59 14.73
C ASN A 97 11.73 13.80 13.42
N LYS A 98 12.93 13.25 13.32
CA LYS A 98 13.74 13.30 12.09
C LYS A 98 12.99 12.67 10.92
N LEU A 99 12.46 11.45 11.10
CA LEU A 99 11.78 10.72 10.04
C LEU A 99 10.51 11.46 9.57
N ASN A 100 9.70 11.96 10.50
CA ASN A 100 8.50 12.73 10.16
C ASN A 100 8.81 14.07 9.45
N ALA A 101 10.00 14.65 9.66
CA ALA A 101 10.43 15.88 9.00
C ALA A 101 11.05 15.63 7.61
N GLU A 102 11.71 14.50 7.43
CA GLU A 102 12.54 14.25 6.25
C GLU A 102 11.94 13.27 5.24
N VAL A 103 10.99 12.43 5.65
CA VAL A 103 10.39 11.41 4.78
C VAL A 103 8.93 11.74 4.51
N ALA A 104 8.61 11.98 3.24
CA ALA A 104 7.24 12.24 2.83
C ALA A 104 6.40 10.95 2.84
N LEU A 105 5.07 11.11 2.94
CA LEU A 105 4.06 10.06 2.77
C LEU A 105 4.01 9.00 3.86
N ILE A 106 4.94 8.97 4.78
CA ILE A 106 4.94 8.04 5.92
C ILE A 106 4.84 8.83 7.22
N LYS A 107 4.07 8.30 8.16
CA LYS A 107 4.01 8.82 9.51
C LYS A 107 4.65 7.82 10.46
N VAL A 108 5.42 8.30 11.41
CA VAL A 108 6.18 7.45 12.35
C VAL A 108 5.83 7.87 13.77
N TYR A 109 5.62 6.91 14.67
CA TYR A 109 5.48 7.18 16.09
C TYR A 109 6.20 6.13 16.94
N TYR A 110 6.57 6.53 18.15
CA TYR A 110 7.11 5.67 19.18
C TYR A 110 6.02 5.31 20.21
N SER A 111 5.88 4.01 20.48
CA SER A 111 5.03 3.50 21.56
C SER A 111 5.89 3.15 22.77
N GLU A 112 5.73 3.88 23.86
CA GLU A 112 6.47 3.64 25.09
C GLU A 112 6.05 2.34 25.77
N SER A 113 4.76 1.99 25.72
CA SER A 113 4.21 0.79 26.38
C SER A 113 4.74 -0.51 25.77
N THR A 114 5.03 -0.51 24.47
CA THR A 114 5.53 -1.68 23.75
C THR A 114 7.00 -1.58 23.37
N ASN A 115 7.60 -0.40 23.59
CA ASN A 115 8.97 -0.06 23.18
C ASN A 115 9.22 -0.30 21.68
N THR A 116 8.26 0.17 20.85
CA THR A 116 8.27 -0.04 19.40
C THR A 116 8.17 1.27 18.64
N ILE A 117 8.70 1.27 17.41
CA ILE A 117 8.44 2.30 16.40
C ILE A 117 7.51 1.72 15.35
N THR A 118 6.43 2.44 15.05
CA THR A 118 5.46 2.10 14.03
C THR A 118 5.50 3.10 12.90
N TYR A 119 5.57 2.58 11.69
CA TYR A 119 5.52 3.33 10.44
C TYR A 119 4.18 3.09 9.80
N PHE A 120 3.46 4.15 9.35
CA PHE A 120 2.21 3.99 8.64
C PHE A 120 1.96 4.99 7.52
N TYR A 121 1.07 4.54 6.64
CA TYR A 121 0.55 5.26 5.51
C TYR A 121 -0.95 5.00 5.41
N TYR A 122 -1.72 6.03 5.04
CA TYR A 122 -3.16 5.93 4.86
C TYR A 122 -3.52 5.89 3.38
N PHE A 123 -4.09 4.79 2.95
CA PHE A 123 -4.65 4.66 1.62
C PHE A 123 -6.14 5.00 1.65
N TRP A 124 -6.51 6.13 1.09
CA TRP A 124 -7.89 6.59 1.05
C TRP A 124 -8.73 5.77 0.09
N THR A 125 -9.88 5.28 0.58
CA THR A 125 -10.85 4.46 -0.15
C THR A 125 -12.12 5.25 -0.47
N GLU A 126 -12.36 6.35 0.23
CA GLU A 126 -13.48 7.25 0.00
C GLU A 126 -13.42 7.84 -1.41
N GLY A 127 -14.52 7.77 -2.15
CA GLY A 127 -14.55 8.12 -3.58
C GLY A 127 -14.19 6.99 -4.53
N GLY A 128 -13.82 5.82 -4.01
CA GLY A 128 -13.48 4.63 -4.79
C GLY A 128 -12.01 4.56 -5.19
N PHE A 129 -11.56 3.37 -5.52
CA PHE A 129 -10.19 3.09 -5.95
C PHE A 129 -10.13 1.88 -6.88
N THR A 130 -8.98 1.63 -7.48
CA THR A 130 -8.72 0.40 -8.25
C THR A 130 -7.77 -0.52 -7.47
N GLN A 131 -7.87 -1.84 -7.67
CA GLN A 131 -6.92 -2.78 -7.09
C GLN A 131 -5.47 -2.42 -7.47
N LYS A 132 -5.25 -1.93 -8.70
CA LYS A 132 -3.93 -1.45 -9.14
C LYS A 132 -3.44 -0.25 -8.31
N SER A 133 -4.31 0.71 -7.97
CA SER A 133 -3.89 1.85 -7.14
C SER A 133 -3.54 1.41 -5.72
N LEU A 134 -4.23 0.41 -5.15
CA LEU A 134 -3.89 -0.18 -3.87
C LEU A 134 -2.49 -0.82 -3.89
N ILE A 135 -2.20 -1.64 -4.91
CA ILE A 135 -0.86 -2.25 -5.08
C ILE A 135 0.21 -1.18 -5.31
N SER A 136 -0.09 -0.13 -6.08
CA SER A 136 0.85 0.97 -6.31
C SER A 136 1.16 1.74 -5.01
N SER A 137 0.15 1.92 -4.15
CA SER A 137 0.31 2.54 -2.84
C SER A 137 1.15 1.69 -1.88
N LEU A 138 1.04 0.36 -1.95
CA LEU A 138 1.93 -0.53 -1.20
C LEU A 138 3.40 -0.37 -1.63
N ARG A 139 3.64 -0.25 -2.95
CA ARG A 139 5.01 -0.01 -3.46
C ARG A 139 5.56 1.34 -2.99
N LEU A 140 4.72 2.37 -2.98
CA LEU A 140 5.08 3.69 -2.50
C LEU A 140 5.39 3.67 -1.00
N TYR A 141 4.54 3.00 -0.20
CA TYR A 141 4.78 2.77 1.22
C TYR A 141 6.12 2.06 1.47
N LYS A 142 6.39 0.98 0.70
CA LYS A 142 7.67 0.27 0.79
C LYS A 142 8.87 1.20 0.53
N THR A 143 8.80 2.02 -0.51
CA THR A 143 9.88 2.98 -0.83
C THR A 143 10.11 3.99 0.30
N ALA A 144 9.02 4.51 0.89
CA ALA A 144 9.12 5.43 2.01
C ALA A 144 9.66 4.74 3.28
N LEU A 145 9.30 3.46 3.49
CA LEU A 145 9.82 2.66 4.59
C LEU A 145 11.32 2.38 4.41
N ASP A 146 11.76 1.95 3.21
CA ASP A 146 13.18 1.76 2.89
C ASP A 146 13.99 3.03 3.21
N LEU A 147 13.51 4.18 2.72
CA LEU A 147 14.17 5.47 3.00
C LEU A 147 14.20 5.81 4.49
N SER A 148 13.15 5.47 5.23
CA SER A 148 13.09 5.69 6.68
C SER A 148 14.10 4.81 7.43
N LEU A 149 14.21 3.54 7.04
CA LEU A 149 15.16 2.60 7.62
C LEU A 149 16.61 3.01 7.34
N ASP A 150 16.90 3.49 6.13
CA ASP A 150 18.24 4.01 5.76
C ASP A 150 18.64 5.26 6.58
N LYS A 151 17.65 6.05 7.03
CA LYS A 151 17.88 7.24 7.86
C LYS A 151 18.08 6.92 9.34
N ASP A 152 17.82 5.70 9.80
CA ASP A 152 18.17 5.21 11.13
C ASP A 152 19.68 4.90 11.23
N THR A 153 20.49 5.94 11.14
CA THR A 153 21.97 5.81 11.21
C THR A 153 22.46 5.30 12.56
N GLY A 154 21.67 5.47 13.61
CA GLY A 154 21.94 4.95 14.95
C GLY A 154 21.60 3.47 15.12
N LYS A 155 20.97 2.84 14.11
CA LYS A 155 20.50 1.45 14.16
C LYS A 155 19.68 1.17 15.42
N LEU A 156 18.76 2.07 15.71
CA LEU A 156 17.90 2.01 16.91
C LEU A 156 16.80 0.96 16.80
N ILE A 157 16.47 0.49 15.60
CA ILE A 157 15.43 -0.52 15.35
C ILE A 157 16.01 -1.87 14.94
N LYS A 158 15.26 -2.97 15.26
CA LYS A 158 15.58 -4.36 14.94
C LYS A 158 14.36 -5.16 14.48
#